data_a6c67f044fa463fe4507898ca7c0e7de
#
_entry.id   a6c67f044fa463fe4507898ca7c0e7de
#
_cell.length_a   1.000
_cell.length_b   1.000
_cell.length_c   1.000
_cell.angle_alpha   90.00
_cell.angle_beta   90.00
_cell.angle_gamma   90.00
#
_symmetry.space_group_name_H-M   'P 1'
#
loop_
_entity.id
_entity.type
_entity.pdbx_description
1 polymer ?
#
loop_
_entity_poly.entity_id
_entity_poly.type
_entity_poly.pdbx_seq_one_letter_code
_entity_poly.pdbx_strand_id
1 'polypeptide(L)'
;SQAGEELYEGALRKLCEIKRGGVILCDSTKSEVLQKLKEQVKLASQNERERLAIGCVAKEQAAQTAKSLNCERMVLCCQKAGMKEEESLTACAAAVAAMLAVGEAMDSYHSRPLEGIEQLELLSEQEIETLLGDGVTVLEMADGQAECIRCVTTRTRTGNEEDRTFSS
;
A
#
# COMPACT_ATOMS: atom_id res chain seq x y z
N SER A 1 -2.54 2.21 -19.97
CA SER A 1 -2.63 3.47 -20.72
C SER A 1 -1.64 4.49 -20.16
N GLN A 2 -1.35 5.49 -20.93
CA GLN A 2 -0.44 6.55 -20.52
C GLN A 2 -0.93 7.25 -19.25
N ALA A 3 -2.23 7.51 -19.18
CA ALA A 3 -2.83 8.14 -17.99
C ALA A 3 -2.65 7.28 -16.74
N GLY A 4 -2.80 5.95 -16.87
CA GLY A 4 -2.58 5.03 -15.77
C GLY A 4 -1.12 4.99 -15.33
N GLU A 5 -0.20 5.04 -16.28
CA GLU A 5 1.23 5.05 -16.00
C GLU A 5 1.64 6.33 -15.28
N GLU A 6 1.12 7.47 -15.70
CA GLU A 6 1.39 8.75 -15.06
C GLU A 6 0.86 8.78 -13.62
N LEU A 7 -0.33 8.22 -13.40
CA LEU A 7 -0.89 8.11 -12.04
C LEU A 7 -0.05 7.22 -11.15
N TYR A 8 0.40 6.09 -11.69
CA TYR A 8 1.25 5.16 -10.96
C TYR A 8 2.57 5.81 -10.57
N GLU A 9 3.22 6.46 -11.53
CA GLU A 9 4.48 7.15 -11.31
C GLU A 9 4.34 8.25 -10.27
N GLY A 10 3.27 9.05 -10.36
CA GLY A 10 2.99 10.08 -9.39
C GLY A 10 2.79 9.54 -7.98
N ALA A 11 2.07 8.42 -7.86
CA ALA A 11 1.86 7.77 -6.58
C ALA A 11 3.16 7.26 -5.97
N LEU A 12 4.01 6.61 -6.78
CA LEU A 12 5.31 6.12 -6.32
C LEU A 12 6.20 7.27 -5.86
N ARG A 13 6.23 8.36 -6.62
CA ARG A 13 7.03 9.53 -6.27
C ARG A 13 6.60 10.08 -4.91
N LYS A 14 5.31 10.21 -4.70
CA LYS A 14 4.75 10.70 -3.44
C LYS A 14 5.11 9.77 -2.28
N LEU A 15 5.00 8.47 -2.47
CA LEU A 15 5.35 7.49 -1.45
C LEU A 15 6.83 7.59 -1.08
N CYS A 16 7.70 7.75 -2.07
CA CYS A 16 9.12 7.87 -1.82
C CYS A 16 9.49 9.17 -1.11
N GLU A 17 8.76 10.25 -1.34
CA GLU A 17 8.94 11.49 -0.60
C GLU A 17 8.57 11.28 0.87
N ILE A 18 7.45 10.63 1.14
CA ILE A 18 6.98 10.36 2.50
C ILE A 18 7.96 9.46 3.24
N LYS A 19 8.55 8.49 2.56
CA LYS A 19 9.42 7.52 3.22
C LYS A 19 10.74 8.05 3.73
N ARG A 20 11.10 9.31 3.43
CA ARG A 20 12.35 9.90 3.90
C ARG A 20 12.52 9.78 5.41
N GLY A 21 11.43 9.75 6.16
CA GLY A 21 11.46 9.60 7.60
C GLY A 21 11.50 8.16 8.07
N GLY A 22 11.44 7.19 7.16
CA GLY A 22 11.49 5.78 7.46
C GLY A 22 10.22 5.04 7.13
N VAL A 23 10.34 3.72 7.06
CA VAL A 23 9.24 2.82 6.74
C VAL A 23 8.98 1.92 7.94
N ILE A 24 7.73 1.83 8.35
CA ILE A 24 7.30 1.01 9.48
C ILE A 24 6.43 -0.13 8.95
N LEU A 25 6.81 -1.35 9.27
CA LEU A 25 6.01 -2.52 8.94
C LEU A 25 5.17 -2.91 10.16
N CYS A 26 3.87 -3.03 9.94
CA CYS A 26 2.95 -3.52 10.96
C CYS A 26 2.59 -4.98 10.64
N ASP A 27 2.88 -5.88 11.56
CA ASP A 27 2.60 -7.30 11.40
C ASP A 27 1.24 -7.71 11.97
N SER A 28 0.52 -6.78 12.57
CA SER A 28 -0.82 -7.04 13.09
C SER A 28 -1.87 -6.79 12.00
N THR A 29 -2.86 -7.67 11.94
CA THR A 29 -3.99 -7.51 11.03
C THR A 29 -5.19 -6.87 11.73
N LYS A 30 -5.03 -6.47 12.97
CA LYS A 30 -6.13 -5.90 13.77
C LYS A 30 -6.35 -4.44 13.41
N SER A 31 -7.59 -4.10 13.13
CA SER A 31 -7.98 -2.74 12.75
C SER A 31 -7.58 -1.72 13.81
N GLU A 32 -7.72 -2.06 15.09
CA GLU A 32 -7.38 -1.17 16.20
C GLU A 32 -5.90 -0.82 16.20
N VAL A 33 -5.05 -1.80 15.90
CA VAL A 33 -3.60 -1.57 15.84
C VAL A 33 -3.25 -0.67 14.67
N LEU A 34 -3.89 -0.89 13.52
CA LEU A 34 -3.69 -0.07 12.34
C LEU A 34 -4.15 1.37 12.57
N GLN A 35 -5.26 1.58 13.28
CA GLN A 35 -5.72 2.92 13.63
C GLN A 35 -4.74 3.64 14.56
N LYS A 36 -4.18 2.94 15.53
CA LYS A 36 -3.16 3.51 16.42
C LYS A 36 -1.90 3.88 15.64
N LEU A 37 -1.50 3.02 14.72
CA LEU A 37 -0.35 3.30 13.88
C LEU A 37 -0.59 4.53 13.01
N LYS A 38 -1.78 4.68 12.46
CA LYS A 38 -2.18 5.87 11.72
C LYS A 38 -1.98 7.13 12.54
N GLU A 39 -2.45 7.14 13.78
CA GLU A 39 -2.28 8.31 14.65
C GLU A 39 -0.80 8.61 14.89
N GLN A 40 0.01 7.58 15.07
CA GLN A 40 1.44 7.77 15.29
C GLN A 40 2.15 8.35 14.07
N VAL A 41 1.84 7.86 12.86
CA VAL A 41 2.49 8.39 11.66
C VAL A 41 2.04 9.81 11.35
N LYS A 42 0.80 10.16 11.68
CA LYS A 42 0.31 11.52 11.54
C LYS A 42 1.02 12.47 12.51
N LEU A 43 1.18 12.03 13.75
CA LEU A 43 1.88 12.82 14.77
C LEU A 43 3.36 13.02 14.40
N ALA A 44 4.02 11.96 13.96
CA ALA A 44 5.41 12.05 13.52
C ALA A 44 5.57 13.03 12.37
N SER A 45 4.61 13.04 11.45
CA SER A 45 4.59 13.98 10.33
C SER A 45 4.50 15.42 10.79
N GLN A 46 3.70 15.70 11.82
CA GLN A 46 3.58 17.04 12.37
C GLN A 46 4.87 17.53 13.02
N ASN A 47 5.73 16.60 13.44
CA ASN A 47 7.01 16.90 14.07
C ASN A 47 8.19 16.79 13.07
N GLU A 48 7.91 16.89 11.79
CA GLU A 48 8.90 16.82 10.71
C GLU A 48 9.63 15.47 10.62
N ARG A 49 9.10 14.43 11.25
CA ARG A 49 9.63 13.07 11.16
C ARG A 49 8.65 12.22 10.40
N GLU A 50 8.58 12.45 9.11
CA GLU A 50 7.67 11.72 8.26
C GLU A 50 7.94 10.22 8.29
N ARG A 51 6.88 9.44 8.35
CA ARG A 51 6.92 7.98 8.34
C ARG A 51 5.92 7.46 7.34
N LEU A 52 6.25 6.34 6.74
CA LEU A 52 5.33 5.58 5.92
C LEU A 52 5.10 4.25 6.61
N ALA A 53 3.85 3.86 6.81
CA ALA A 53 3.53 2.59 7.44
C ALA A 53 2.88 1.65 6.44
N ILE A 54 3.25 0.39 6.51
CA ILE A 54 2.66 -0.66 5.68
C ILE A 54 2.03 -1.69 6.60
N GLY A 55 0.77 -2.00 6.35
CA GLY A 55 0.03 -2.99 7.11
C GLY A 55 -0.70 -3.97 6.20
N CYS A 56 -1.35 -4.92 6.82
CA CYS A 56 -2.12 -5.93 6.10
C CYS A 56 -3.37 -6.30 6.87
N VAL A 57 -4.39 -6.70 6.14
CA VAL A 57 -5.64 -7.23 6.68
C VAL A 57 -6.14 -8.32 5.76
N ALA A 58 -7.10 -9.11 6.23
CA ALA A 58 -7.78 -10.08 5.38
C ALA A 58 -8.49 -9.36 4.22
N LYS A 59 -8.51 -9.99 3.08
CA LYS A 59 -9.09 -9.41 1.86
C LYS A 59 -10.53 -8.94 2.08
N GLU A 60 -11.29 -9.69 2.84
CA GLU A 60 -12.69 -9.40 3.10
C GLU A 60 -12.90 -8.11 3.89
N GLN A 61 -11.87 -7.65 4.58
CA GLN A 61 -11.91 -6.45 5.39
C GLN A 61 -11.14 -5.30 4.78
N ALA A 62 -10.46 -5.53 3.66
CA ALA A 62 -9.51 -4.59 3.10
C ALA A 62 -10.15 -3.25 2.71
N ALA A 63 -11.25 -3.30 1.99
CA ALA A 63 -11.93 -2.09 1.52
C ALA A 63 -12.38 -1.21 2.69
N GLN A 64 -13.01 -1.82 3.67
CA GLN A 64 -13.51 -1.11 4.84
C GLN A 64 -12.37 -0.54 5.68
N THR A 65 -11.32 -1.33 5.86
CA THR A 65 -10.16 -0.89 6.63
C THR A 65 -9.45 0.27 5.94
N ALA A 66 -9.22 0.18 4.63
CA ALA A 66 -8.60 1.25 3.87
C ALA A 66 -9.42 2.53 3.95
N LYS A 67 -10.74 2.42 3.79
CA LYS A 67 -11.65 3.56 3.87
C LYS A 67 -11.58 4.21 5.25
N SER A 68 -11.56 3.41 6.29
CA SER A 68 -11.48 3.89 7.67
C SER A 68 -10.14 4.57 7.95
N LEU A 69 -9.05 4.03 7.42
CA LEU A 69 -7.73 4.63 7.60
C LEU A 69 -7.60 5.95 6.82
N ASN A 70 -7.94 5.94 5.56
CA ASN A 70 -7.90 7.12 4.68
C ASN A 70 -6.67 8.00 4.95
N CYS A 71 -5.49 7.41 4.87
CA CYS A 71 -4.25 8.06 5.27
C CYS A 71 -3.21 7.97 4.16
N GLU A 72 -2.65 9.11 3.78
CA GLU A 72 -1.63 9.17 2.72
C GLU A 72 -0.29 8.59 3.14
N ARG A 73 -0.14 8.24 4.42
CA ARG A 73 1.07 7.64 4.96
C ARG A 73 0.92 6.17 5.29
N MET A 74 -0.17 5.56 4.85
CA MET A 74 -0.39 4.15 5.10
C MET A 74 -0.68 3.40 3.81
N VAL A 75 0.05 2.31 3.62
CA VAL A 75 -0.14 1.34 2.54
C VAL A 75 -0.74 0.09 3.16
N LEU A 76 -1.79 -0.43 2.56
CA LEU A 76 -2.49 -1.61 3.05
C LEU A 76 -2.46 -2.72 2.01
N CYS A 77 -2.05 -3.90 2.43
CA CYS A 77 -2.03 -5.10 1.61
C CYS A 77 -3.05 -6.10 2.12
N CYS A 78 -3.54 -6.98 1.26
CA CYS A 78 -4.57 -7.94 1.67
C CYS A 78 -4.39 -9.33 1.06
N GLN A 79 -3.35 -9.55 0.27
CA GLN A 79 -3.13 -10.83 -0.36
C GLN A 79 -2.24 -11.71 0.50
N LYS A 80 -2.53 -13.01 0.50
CA LYS A 80 -1.63 -13.99 1.09
C LYS A 80 -0.49 -14.23 0.12
N ALA A 81 0.71 -14.16 0.62
CA ALA A 81 1.91 -14.33 -0.19
C ALA A 81 3.00 -14.97 0.65
N GLY A 82 4.00 -15.53 0.03
CA GLY A 82 5.13 -16.09 0.75
C GLY A 82 5.92 -17.09 -0.05
N MET A 83 6.61 -17.93 0.67
CA MET A 83 7.40 -19.01 0.10
C MET A 83 6.53 -20.25 -0.04
N LYS A 84 7.05 -21.26 -0.74
CA LYS A 84 6.31 -22.39 -1.27
C LYS A 84 5.38 -23.12 -0.30
N GLU A 85 5.72 -23.17 0.98
CA GLU A 85 4.92 -23.88 1.98
C GLU A 85 4.36 -22.97 3.05
N GLU A 86 4.69 -21.68 3.02
CA GLU A 86 4.24 -20.73 4.03
C GLU A 86 3.72 -19.47 3.38
N GLU A 87 2.41 -19.34 3.34
CA GLU A 87 1.78 -18.10 2.90
C GLU A 87 1.19 -17.36 4.09
N SER A 88 1.36 -16.06 4.10
CA SER A 88 0.79 -15.21 5.13
C SER A 88 0.40 -13.86 4.57
N LEU A 89 -0.45 -13.16 5.29
CA LEU A 89 -0.81 -11.78 4.94
C LEU A 89 0.37 -10.85 5.14
N THR A 90 1.21 -11.12 6.12
CA THR A 90 2.34 -10.24 6.42
C THR A 90 3.46 -10.31 5.38
N ALA A 91 3.58 -11.41 4.65
CA ALA A 91 4.62 -11.56 3.64
C ALA A 91 4.52 -10.49 2.54
N CYS A 92 3.31 -10.21 2.10
CA CYS A 92 3.05 -9.18 1.10
C CYS A 92 3.48 -7.80 1.63
N ALA A 93 3.02 -7.46 2.83
CA ALA A 93 3.36 -6.18 3.44
C ALA A 93 4.86 -6.05 3.68
N ALA A 94 5.52 -7.11 4.12
CA ALA A 94 6.97 -7.11 4.35
C ALA A 94 7.76 -6.86 3.07
N ALA A 95 7.35 -7.51 1.97
CA ALA A 95 8.01 -7.34 0.69
C ALA A 95 7.85 -5.92 0.15
N VAL A 96 6.65 -5.35 0.28
CA VAL A 96 6.38 -3.97 -0.13
C VAL A 96 7.18 -2.99 0.73
N ALA A 97 7.24 -3.23 2.04
CA ALA A 97 8.03 -2.38 2.94
C ALA A 97 9.52 -2.39 2.57
N ALA A 98 10.05 -3.57 2.26
CA ALA A 98 11.45 -3.70 1.86
C ALA A 98 11.73 -2.96 0.54
N MET A 99 10.84 -3.08 -0.42
CA MET A 99 10.95 -2.37 -1.69
C MET A 99 10.97 -0.85 -1.48
N LEU A 100 10.05 -0.35 -0.69
CA LEU A 100 9.95 1.09 -0.44
C LEU A 100 11.15 1.61 0.36
N ALA A 101 11.69 0.80 1.27
CA ALA A 101 12.83 1.19 2.08
C ALA A 101 14.11 1.40 1.25
N VAL A 102 14.25 0.70 0.13
CA VAL A 102 15.42 0.84 -0.75
C VAL A 102 15.46 2.20 -1.43
N GLY A 103 14.32 2.81 -1.69
CA GLY A 103 14.29 4.19 -2.16
C GLY A 103 14.43 4.42 -3.64
N GLU A 104 14.57 3.38 -4.41
CA GLU A 104 14.80 3.52 -5.86
C GLU A 104 13.55 3.23 -6.68
N ALA A 105 12.43 2.97 -6.03
CA ALA A 105 11.18 2.68 -6.72
C ALA A 105 10.66 3.84 -7.56
N MET A 106 11.18 5.05 -7.32
CA MET A 106 10.80 6.25 -8.07
C MET A 106 11.40 6.35 -9.45
N ASP A 107 12.54 5.71 -9.67
CA ASP A 107 13.35 5.97 -10.85
C ASP A 107 12.93 5.16 -12.05
N SER A 108 11.85 4.39 -11.94
CA SER A 108 11.49 3.43 -12.96
C SER A 108 9.97 3.28 -13.04
N TYR A 109 9.47 3.20 -14.26
CA TYR A 109 8.09 2.81 -14.53
C TYR A 109 7.87 1.33 -14.20
N HIS A 110 8.94 0.58 -14.06
CA HIS A 110 8.86 -0.84 -13.79
C HIS A 110 8.95 -1.06 -12.29
N SER A 111 7.96 -1.70 -11.75
CA SER A 111 8.01 -2.09 -10.36
C SER A 111 9.17 -3.05 -10.17
N ARG A 112 9.86 -2.89 -9.05
CA ARG A 112 10.94 -3.81 -8.72
C ARG A 112 10.36 -5.13 -8.30
N PRO A 113 11.04 -6.22 -8.61
CA PRO A 113 10.64 -7.51 -8.08
C PRO A 113 10.61 -7.47 -6.56
N LEU A 114 9.57 -8.04 -6.00
CA LEU A 114 9.42 -8.17 -4.56
C LEU A 114 10.05 -9.48 -4.12
N GLU A 115 11.01 -9.39 -3.22
CA GLU A 115 11.73 -10.55 -2.73
C GLU A 115 10.93 -11.29 -1.65
N GLY A 116 11.14 -12.59 -1.56
CA GLY A 116 10.50 -13.40 -0.53
C GLY A 116 9.11 -13.89 -0.89
N ILE A 117 8.69 -13.72 -2.13
CA ILE A 117 7.38 -14.16 -2.59
C ILE A 117 7.54 -15.12 -3.76
N GLU A 118 7.22 -16.38 -3.54
CA GLU A 118 7.16 -17.40 -4.58
C GLU A 118 5.71 -17.73 -4.96
N GLN A 119 4.80 -17.55 -4.01
CA GLN A 119 3.38 -17.80 -4.21
C GLN A 119 2.60 -16.57 -3.80
N LEU A 120 1.55 -16.30 -4.55
CA LEU A 120 0.72 -15.14 -4.34
C LEU A 120 -0.74 -15.51 -4.58
N GLU A 121 -1.60 -15.09 -3.67
CA GLU A 121 -3.03 -15.22 -3.85
C GLU A 121 -3.45 -14.47 -5.11
N LEU A 122 -4.12 -15.16 -6.03
CA LEU A 122 -4.56 -14.57 -7.29
C LEU A 122 -5.92 -13.91 -7.09
N LEU A 123 -6.06 -12.74 -7.69
CA LEU A 123 -7.30 -11.97 -7.65
C LEU A 123 -7.84 -11.84 -9.07
N SER A 124 -9.15 -11.73 -9.19
CA SER A 124 -9.78 -11.44 -10.48
C SER A 124 -9.51 -9.99 -10.87
N GLU A 125 -9.66 -9.67 -12.15
CA GLU A 125 -9.50 -8.29 -12.62
C GLU A 125 -10.44 -7.34 -11.89
N GLN A 126 -11.67 -7.77 -11.63
CA GLN A 126 -12.64 -6.96 -10.92
C GLN A 126 -12.23 -6.71 -9.48
N GLU A 127 -11.72 -7.74 -8.80
CA GLU A 127 -11.20 -7.59 -7.44
C GLU A 127 -10.03 -6.61 -7.41
N ILE A 128 -9.13 -6.71 -8.38
CA ILE A 128 -7.97 -5.83 -8.48
C ILE A 128 -8.41 -4.37 -8.64
N GLU A 129 -9.31 -4.11 -9.58
CA GLU A 129 -9.80 -2.74 -9.81
C GLU A 129 -10.50 -2.18 -8.57
N THR A 130 -11.32 -2.99 -7.93
CA THR A 130 -12.04 -2.57 -6.74
C THR A 130 -11.07 -2.24 -5.60
N LEU A 131 -10.12 -3.12 -5.34
CA LEU A 131 -9.16 -2.92 -4.26
C LEU A 131 -8.28 -1.69 -4.50
N LEU A 132 -7.77 -1.53 -5.71
CA LEU A 132 -6.99 -0.34 -6.05
C LEU A 132 -7.81 0.94 -5.89
N GLY A 133 -9.05 0.92 -6.32
CA GLY A 133 -9.96 2.04 -6.14
C GLY A 133 -10.26 2.36 -4.68
N ASP A 134 -10.21 1.36 -3.83
CA ASP A 134 -10.43 1.51 -2.39
C ASP A 134 -9.15 1.88 -1.62
N GLY A 135 -8.03 2.02 -2.30
CA GLY A 135 -6.78 2.40 -1.65
C GLY A 135 -5.99 1.24 -1.08
N VAL A 136 -6.14 0.05 -1.66
CA VAL A 136 -5.41 -1.15 -1.25
C VAL A 136 -4.37 -1.48 -2.31
N THR A 137 -3.14 -1.73 -1.89
CA THR A 137 -2.06 -2.10 -2.80
C THR A 137 -2.19 -3.56 -3.20
N VAL A 138 -2.09 -3.81 -4.50
CA VAL A 138 -2.28 -5.14 -5.07
C VAL A 138 -1.02 -5.59 -5.80
N LEU A 139 -0.65 -6.85 -5.59
CA LEU A 139 0.49 -7.48 -6.21
C LEU A 139 0.04 -8.47 -7.29
N GLU A 140 0.94 -8.75 -8.24
CA GLU A 140 0.75 -9.79 -9.23
C GLU A 140 2.06 -10.56 -9.43
N MET A 141 1.94 -11.75 -10.01
CA MET A 141 3.11 -12.49 -10.45
C MET A 141 3.34 -12.20 -11.94
N ALA A 142 4.52 -11.75 -12.27
CA ALA A 142 4.91 -11.48 -13.63
C ALA A 142 6.28 -12.15 -13.89
N ASP A 143 6.32 -13.05 -14.85
CA ASP A 143 7.54 -13.78 -15.21
C ASP A 143 8.21 -14.47 -14.02
N GLY A 144 7.39 -15.06 -13.15
CA GLY A 144 7.87 -15.79 -11.98
C GLY A 144 8.28 -14.92 -10.80
N GLN A 145 8.05 -13.62 -10.88
CA GLN A 145 8.40 -12.68 -9.82
C GLN A 145 7.17 -11.88 -9.39
N ALA A 146 7.08 -11.61 -8.10
CA ALA A 146 6.00 -10.76 -7.58
C ALA A 146 6.36 -9.30 -7.78
N GLU A 147 5.37 -8.50 -8.14
CA GLU A 147 5.54 -7.06 -8.27
C GLU A 147 4.23 -6.37 -7.94
N CYS A 148 4.30 -5.10 -7.58
CA CYS A 148 3.08 -4.31 -7.37
C CYS A 148 2.45 -3.98 -8.71
N ILE A 149 1.17 -4.25 -8.86
CA ILE A 149 0.41 -3.72 -9.99
C ILE A 149 0.40 -2.20 -9.86
N ARG A 150 0.07 -1.73 -8.66
CA ARG A 150 0.11 -0.32 -8.31
C ARG A 150 0.29 -0.22 -6.80
N CYS A 151 1.24 0.60 -6.38
CA CYS A 151 1.45 0.89 -4.98
C CYS A 151 0.67 2.17 -4.64
N VAL A 152 -0.32 2.06 -3.79
CA VAL A 152 -1.21 3.16 -3.42
C VAL A 152 -1.28 3.29 -1.90
N THR A 153 -1.67 4.47 -1.43
CA THR A 153 -1.98 4.65 -0.01
C THR A 153 -3.48 4.48 0.21
N THR A 154 -3.86 4.37 1.47
CA THR A 154 -5.28 4.23 1.82
C THR A 154 -6.06 5.52 1.63
N ARG A 155 -5.41 6.64 1.33
CA ARG A 155 -6.10 7.90 1.10
C ARG A 155 -6.73 7.93 -0.27
N THR A 156 -8.03 7.74 -0.32
CA THR A 156 -8.83 7.84 -1.53
C THR A 156 -9.72 9.06 -1.53
N ARG A 157 -9.85 9.71 -0.36
CA ARG A 157 -10.62 10.94 -0.20
C ARG A 157 -9.75 11.97 0.50
N THR A 158 -9.66 13.16 -0.06
CA THR A 158 -8.97 14.28 0.58
C THR A 158 -9.95 15.04 1.46
N GLY A 159 -9.44 15.89 2.36
CA GLY A 159 -10.31 16.82 3.08
C GLY A 159 -11.08 17.69 2.10
N ASN A 160 -10.46 18.06 1.00
CA ASN A 160 -11.11 18.83 -0.04
C ASN A 160 -12.18 18.03 -0.77
N GLU A 161 -12.06 16.72 -0.82
CA GLU A 161 -13.10 15.87 -1.39
C GLU A 161 -14.31 15.81 -0.49
N GLU A 162 -14.10 15.79 0.80
CA GLU A 162 -15.19 15.91 1.74
C GLU A 162 -15.85 17.27 1.55
N ASP A 163 -15.03 18.31 1.44
CA ASP A 163 -15.54 19.64 1.16
C ASP A 163 -16.22 19.70 -0.20
N ARG A 164 -15.68 19.02 -1.21
CA ARG A 164 -16.31 18.94 -2.52
C ARG A 164 -17.62 18.19 -2.47
N THR A 165 -17.70 17.18 -1.63
CA THR A 165 -18.95 16.47 -1.41
C THR A 165 -20.01 17.42 -0.87
N PHE A 166 -19.61 18.37 -0.06
CA PHE A 166 -20.50 19.38 0.48
C PHE A 166 -20.66 20.59 -0.42
N SER A 167 -19.64 20.94 -1.16
CA SER A 167 -19.61 22.17 -1.95
C SER A 167 -19.94 21.94 -3.42
N SER A 168 -19.88 20.72 -3.86
CA SER A 168 -20.23 20.36 -5.23
C SER A 168 -21.47 19.46 -5.26
#